data_5fae2fa6413a57fd68688781b2022a96
#
_entry.id   5fae2fa6413a57fd68688781b2022a96
#
_cell.length_a   1.000
_cell.length_b   1.000
_cell.length_c   1.000
_cell.angle_alpha   90.00
_cell.angle_beta   90.00
_cell.angle_gamma   90.00
#
_symmetry.space_group_name_H-M   'P 1'
#
loop_
_entity.id
_entity.type
_entity.pdbx_description
1 polymer ?
#
loop_
_entity_poly.entity_id
_entity_poly.type
_entity_poly.pdbx_seq_one_letter_code
_entity_poly.pdbx_strand_id
1 'polypeptide(L)'
;MNPWLNAVSQVEALEDLVLNADLVDSMRERWSGLSGSQVGRINFYTPSFKHHETSEVSACGKNAFPAISITGGDCKLQCDHCKAKILEPMIPIRTPEELDRLVDQIVLDGGRGLLLSGGSDHQNVVHYEPYFPTVRKIKDRYPNLQIAMHTGIATPEFARGMEDAGVDVAMMDVIGAQDTINQVYHLRRSVDDFEAALEALVATKMKVVPHIVIGLHYGELLGEWNALEIIRRHLPSALVLVVIMPQYAASSRPFATPAADEIGKFFMDARTALPETPVLLGCARPSGVHRSITDTYAVMAGLNGVAFPSDGMLALAKHLERDVFVTPSCCSMIVGEEVLALGDETTTMPLDYVPAAPKRRTQLRDIPIVFTA
;
A
#
# COMPACT_ATOMS: atom_id res chain seq x y z
N MET A 1 16.32 -0.57 30.58
CA MET A 1 15.69 0.20 29.48
C MET A 1 15.62 -0.72 28.27
N ASN A 2 14.49 -0.80 27.59
CA ASN A 2 14.33 -1.64 26.39
C ASN A 2 15.32 -1.15 25.31
N PRO A 3 16.18 -2.02 24.73
CA PRO A 3 17.16 -1.61 23.73
C PRO A 3 16.50 -1.01 22.45
N TRP A 4 15.26 -1.40 22.13
CA TRP A 4 14.54 -0.85 20.98
C TRP A 4 14.01 0.57 21.23
N LEU A 5 13.56 0.88 22.46
CA LEU A 5 13.24 2.26 22.85
C LEU A 5 14.48 3.15 22.85
N ASN A 6 15.63 2.61 23.22
CA ASN A 6 16.90 3.31 23.09
C ASN A 6 17.30 3.54 21.62
N ALA A 7 17.07 2.56 20.74
CA ALA A 7 17.29 2.74 19.30
C ALA A 7 16.41 3.85 18.71
N VAL A 8 15.14 3.97 19.12
CA VAL A 8 14.25 5.08 18.71
C VAL A 8 14.81 6.43 19.15
N SER A 9 15.24 6.55 20.41
CA SER A 9 15.78 7.81 20.95
C SER A 9 17.14 8.24 20.33
N GLN A 10 17.81 7.33 19.61
CA GLN A 10 19.05 7.62 18.89
C GLN A 10 18.80 8.13 17.45
N VAL A 11 17.57 8.07 16.96
CA VAL A 11 17.19 8.58 15.66
C VAL A 11 16.58 9.97 15.84
N GLU A 12 17.26 11.03 15.39
CA GLU A 12 16.87 12.43 15.56
C GLU A 12 15.38 12.67 15.20
N ALA A 13 14.91 12.12 14.08
CA ALA A 13 13.53 12.28 13.63
C ALA A 13 12.50 11.59 14.54
N LEU A 14 12.90 10.75 15.48
CA LEU A 14 12.04 9.92 16.33
C LEU A 14 12.26 10.16 17.83
N GLU A 15 13.21 11.01 18.24
CA GLU A 15 13.64 11.18 19.63
C GLU A 15 12.50 11.60 20.58
N ASP A 16 11.51 12.36 20.05
CA ASP A 16 10.35 12.83 20.81
C ASP A 16 9.15 11.87 20.77
N LEU A 17 9.26 10.70 20.10
CA LEU A 17 8.14 9.77 20.03
C LEU A 17 7.88 9.07 21.36
N VAL A 18 6.65 9.14 21.81
CA VAL A 18 6.18 8.39 22.97
C VAL A 18 5.53 7.09 22.49
N LEU A 19 6.19 5.97 22.76
CA LEU A 19 5.74 4.62 22.44
C LEU A 19 5.27 3.89 23.69
N ASN A 20 4.35 2.95 23.50
CA ASN A 20 3.92 2.03 24.55
C ASN A 20 5.04 1.00 24.84
N ALA A 21 5.67 1.12 26.00
CA ALA A 21 6.82 0.28 26.37
C ALA A 21 6.46 -1.21 26.44
N ASP A 22 5.30 -1.57 26.96
CA ASP A 22 4.86 -2.97 27.08
C ASP A 22 4.60 -3.57 25.70
N LEU A 23 4.08 -2.77 24.75
CA LEU A 23 3.89 -3.20 23.37
C LEU A 23 5.24 -3.41 22.67
N VAL A 24 6.19 -2.51 22.85
CA VAL A 24 7.55 -2.65 22.28
C VAL A 24 8.27 -3.86 22.88
N ASP A 25 8.13 -4.11 24.19
CA ASP A 25 8.67 -5.33 24.81
C ASP A 25 8.05 -6.60 24.21
N SER A 26 6.72 -6.62 24.02
CA SER A 26 6.01 -7.73 23.38
C SER A 26 6.46 -7.96 21.93
N MET A 27 6.67 -6.88 21.15
CA MET A 27 7.19 -6.98 19.79
C MET A 27 8.60 -7.61 19.79
N ARG A 28 9.49 -7.16 20.66
CA ARG A 28 10.86 -7.67 20.77
C ARG A 28 10.89 -9.15 21.17
N GLU A 29 10.05 -9.56 22.09
CA GLU A 29 9.96 -10.98 22.53
C GLU A 29 9.51 -11.87 21.37
N ARG A 30 8.47 -11.45 20.61
CA ARG A 30 7.98 -12.19 19.44
C ARG A 30 8.98 -12.26 18.29
N TRP A 31 9.83 -11.23 18.14
CA TRP A 31 10.87 -11.19 17.12
C TRP A 31 11.81 -12.40 17.18
N SER A 32 12.17 -12.83 18.38
CA SER A 32 13.03 -14.01 18.58
C SER A 32 12.42 -15.32 18.10
N GLY A 33 11.07 -15.37 17.93
CA GLY A 33 10.34 -16.52 17.40
C GLY A 33 10.13 -16.49 15.88
N LEU A 34 10.48 -15.36 15.21
CA LEU A 34 10.41 -15.23 13.75
C LEU A 34 11.71 -15.71 13.14
N SER A 35 11.65 -16.41 12.01
CA SER A 35 12.88 -16.87 11.32
C SER A 35 13.65 -15.67 10.74
N GLY A 36 14.99 -15.70 10.82
CA GLY A 36 15.87 -14.60 10.44
C GLY A 36 15.67 -14.09 9.01
N SER A 37 15.30 -14.95 8.05
CA SER A 37 15.03 -14.56 6.67
C SER A 37 13.76 -13.70 6.52
N GLN A 38 12.83 -13.75 7.48
CA GLN A 38 11.53 -13.08 7.39
C GLN A 38 11.54 -11.69 8.03
N VAL A 39 12.36 -11.48 9.06
CA VAL A 39 12.50 -10.20 9.73
C VAL A 39 13.76 -9.44 9.34
N GLY A 40 14.74 -10.11 8.75
CA GLY A 40 16.02 -9.51 8.36
C GLY A 40 15.84 -8.43 7.29
N ARG A 41 15.04 -8.67 6.26
CA ARG A 41 14.84 -7.72 5.15
C ARG A 41 13.61 -6.83 5.37
N ILE A 42 13.74 -5.54 5.04
CA ILE A 42 12.63 -4.60 4.93
C ILE A 42 12.78 -3.72 3.68
N ASN A 43 11.70 -3.57 2.93
CA ASN A 43 11.62 -2.70 1.76
C ASN A 43 10.81 -1.44 2.07
N PHE A 44 11.35 -0.28 1.73
CA PHE A 44 10.64 0.99 1.75
C PHE A 44 10.23 1.36 0.33
N TYR A 45 8.92 1.61 0.12
CA TYR A 45 8.35 1.83 -1.20
C TYR A 45 7.96 3.28 -1.41
N THR A 46 8.34 3.84 -2.56
CA THR A 46 8.05 5.23 -2.95
C THR A 46 7.43 5.29 -4.35
N PRO A 47 6.20 4.73 -4.54
CA PRO A 47 5.56 4.79 -5.85
C PRO A 47 5.21 6.21 -6.27
N SER A 48 5.03 6.43 -7.58
CA SER A 48 4.72 7.75 -8.17
C SER A 48 3.31 8.27 -7.86
N PHE A 49 2.54 7.57 -7.04
CA PHE A 49 1.17 7.92 -6.69
C PHE A 49 1.04 9.32 -6.03
N LYS A 50 2.04 9.71 -5.26
CA LYS A 50 2.16 11.06 -4.68
C LYS A 50 3.64 11.43 -4.54
N HIS A 51 3.91 12.73 -4.50
CA HIS A 51 5.24 13.20 -4.13
C HIS A 51 5.52 12.85 -2.67
N HIS A 52 6.64 12.18 -2.42
CA HIS A 52 7.09 11.80 -1.09
C HIS A 52 8.60 11.96 -0.98
N GLU A 53 9.03 12.73 -0.02
CA GLU A 53 10.43 13.02 0.25
C GLU A 53 10.63 13.17 1.76
N THR A 54 11.70 12.57 2.28
CA THR A 54 12.15 12.68 3.67
C THR A 54 13.63 12.99 3.68
N SER A 55 14.27 13.10 4.86
CA SER A 55 15.74 13.24 4.92
C SER A 55 16.46 11.98 4.40
N GLU A 56 15.79 10.82 4.43
CA GLU A 56 16.35 9.51 4.09
C GLU A 56 15.97 9.01 2.71
N VAL A 57 14.88 9.52 2.11
CA VAL A 57 14.30 8.99 0.86
C VAL A 57 13.95 10.13 -0.08
N SER A 58 14.48 10.09 -1.29
CA SER A 58 14.14 11.01 -2.36
C SER A 58 12.86 10.60 -3.10
N ALA A 59 12.13 11.58 -3.62
CA ALA A 59 10.98 11.31 -4.47
C ALA A 59 11.41 10.60 -5.77
N CYS A 60 10.66 9.57 -6.17
CA CYS A 60 10.88 8.89 -7.45
C CYS A 60 10.36 9.72 -8.63
N GLY A 61 10.77 9.34 -9.84
CA GLY A 61 10.26 9.93 -11.08
C GLY A 61 8.74 9.73 -11.23
N LYS A 62 8.06 10.72 -11.85
CA LYS A 62 6.59 10.74 -11.99
C LYS A 62 5.99 9.47 -12.60
N ASN A 63 6.72 8.83 -13.51
CA ASN A 63 6.28 7.63 -14.24
C ASN A 63 7.02 6.36 -13.81
N ALA A 64 7.72 6.35 -12.66
CA ALA A 64 8.43 5.16 -12.20
C ALA A 64 7.48 3.98 -11.95
N PHE A 65 6.36 4.22 -11.27
CA PHE A 65 5.26 3.26 -11.06
C PHE A 65 3.94 4.02 -10.81
N PRO A 66 3.29 4.55 -11.87
CA PRO A 66 2.09 5.35 -11.72
C PRO A 66 0.86 4.52 -11.38
N ALA A 67 -0.10 5.15 -10.70
CA ALA A 67 -1.45 4.63 -10.50
C ALA A 67 -2.39 5.27 -11.53
N ILE A 68 -3.20 4.44 -12.18
CA ILE A 68 -4.08 4.83 -13.29
C ILE A 68 -5.51 4.43 -12.93
N SER A 69 -6.45 5.35 -13.05
CA SER A 69 -7.88 5.07 -12.87
C SER A 69 -8.60 4.97 -14.22
N ILE A 70 -9.21 3.81 -14.51
CA ILE A 70 -10.01 3.58 -15.73
C ILE A 70 -11.36 4.31 -15.71
N THR A 71 -11.73 4.87 -14.57
CA THR A 71 -12.99 5.63 -14.40
C THR A 71 -12.74 7.11 -14.08
N GLY A 72 -11.47 7.55 -14.06
CA GLY A 72 -11.10 8.85 -13.50
C GLY A 72 -11.49 8.93 -12.02
N GLY A 73 -12.21 9.98 -11.62
CA GLY A 73 -12.72 10.15 -10.25
C GLY A 73 -14.09 9.51 -9.98
N ASP A 74 -14.70 8.82 -10.95
CA ASP A 74 -16.05 8.29 -10.81
C ASP A 74 -16.07 6.93 -10.11
N CYS A 75 -16.91 6.78 -9.09
CA CYS A 75 -17.21 5.53 -8.41
C CYS A 75 -18.68 5.53 -7.99
N LYS A 76 -19.44 4.50 -8.36
CA LYS A 76 -20.86 4.43 -8.03
C LYS A 76 -21.13 3.93 -6.62
N LEU A 77 -20.19 3.22 -6.03
CA LEU A 77 -20.34 2.63 -4.69
C LEU A 77 -20.37 3.70 -3.60
N GLN A 78 -19.56 4.76 -3.73
CA GLN A 78 -19.57 5.92 -2.81
C GLN A 78 -19.49 5.54 -1.32
N CYS A 79 -18.61 4.59 -0.99
CA CYS A 79 -18.39 4.15 0.39
C CYS A 79 -18.08 5.32 1.33
N ASP A 80 -18.57 5.26 2.56
CA ASP A 80 -18.44 6.35 3.55
C ASP A 80 -16.98 6.69 3.87
N HIS A 81 -16.09 5.72 3.81
CA HIS A 81 -14.68 5.90 4.16
C HIS A 81 -13.85 6.67 3.12
N CYS A 82 -14.26 6.72 1.83
CA CYS A 82 -13.41 7.36 0.82
C CYS A 82 -14.16 8.27 -0.18
N LYS A 83 -15.45 8.04 -0.47
CA LYS A 83 -16.24 8.80 -1.46
C LYS A 83 -15.49 9.05 -2.77
N ALA A 84 -14.82 8.00 -3.28
CA ALA A 84 -13.98 8.03 -4.47
C ALA A 84 -12.72 8.95 -4.42
N LYS A 85 -12.45 9.66 -3.32
CA LYS A 85 -11.29 10.57 -3.18
C LYS A 85 -9.96 9.88 -3.42
N ILE A 86 -9.86 8.57 -3.17
CA ILE A 86 -8.65 7.79 -3.44
C ILE A 86 -8.30 7.75 -4.95
N LEU A 87 -9.26 7.99 -5.83
CA LEU A 87 -9.06 8.00 -7.29
C LEU A 87 -8.55 9.36 -7.81
N GLU A 88 -8.77 10.46 -7.07
CA GLU A 88 -8.43 11.81 -7.53
C GLU A 88 -6.94 12.00 -7.92
N PRO A 89 -5.96 11.46 -7.16
CA PRO A 89 -4.55 11.60 -7.51
C PRO A 89 -4.07 10.65 -8.61
N MET A 90 -4.91 9.69 -9.05
CA MET A 90 -4.56 8.74 -10.12
C MET A 90 -4.63 9.40 -11.50
N ILE A 91 -3.83 8.91 -12.44
CA ILE A 91 -3.90 9.35 -13.83
C ILE A 91 -5.23 8.87 -14.43
N PRO A 92 -6.12 9.77 -14.84
CA PRO A 92 -7.42 9.35 -15.39
C PRO A 92 -7.29 8.87 -16.83
N ILE A 93 -7.90 7.73 -17.14
CA ILE A 93 -8.15 7.27 -18.51
C ILE A 93 -9.60 6.85 -18.64
N ARG A 94 -10.12 6.83 -19.88
CA ARG A 94 -11.50 6.47 -20.16
C ARG A 94 -11.62 5.40 -21.25
N THR A 95 -10.55 5.17 -22.03
CA THR A 95 -10.56 4.20 -23.12
C THR A 95 -9.32 3.32 -23.12
N PRO A 96 -9.42 2.10 -23.68
CA PRO A 96 -8.28 1.22 -23.89
C PRO A 96 -7.15 1.84 -24.69
N GLU A 97 -7.45 2.70 -25.68
CA GLU A 97 -6.47 3.40 -26.52
C GLU A 97 -5.68 4.47 -25.73
N GLU A 98 -6.33 5.10 -24.75
CA GLU A 98 -5.64 6.02 -23.81
C GLU A 98 -4.65 5.25 -22.94
N LEU A 99 -5.03 4.05 -22.44
CA LEU A 99 -4.13 3.17 -21.72
C LEU A 99 -2.90 2.79 -22.56
N ASP A 100 -3.12 2.35 -23.81
CA ASP A 100 -2.04 1.92 -24.71
C ASP A 100 -1.01 3.02 -24.92
N ARG A 101 -1.46 4.27 -25.23
CA ARG A 101 -0.58 5.43 -25.40
C ARG A 101 0.15 5.84 -24.12
N LEU A 102 -0.56 5.81 -22.98
CA LEU A 102 0.04 6.16 -21.69
C LEU A 102 1.14 5.18 -21.31
N VAL A 103 0.94 3.89 -21.56
CA VAL A 103 1.95 2.86 -21.25
C VAL A 103 3.20 3.03 -22.11
N ASP A 104 3.06 3.38 -23.39
CA ASP A 104 4.22 3.69 -24.23
C ASP A 104 5.06 4.84 -23.62
N GLN A 105 4.40 5.88 -23.10
CA GLN A 105 5.08 6.99 -22.43
C GLN A 105 5.73 6.55 -21.10
N ILE A 106 5.06 5.73 -20.31
CA ILE A 106 5.62 5.18 -19.05
C ILE A 106 6.91 4.43 -19.34
N VAL A 107 6.92 3.55 -20.34
CA VAL A 107 8.11 2.76 -20.71
C VAL A 107 9.22 3.66 -21.27
N LEU A 108 8.90 4.65 -22.10
CA LEU A 108 9.87 5.63 -22.61
C LEU A 108 10.54 6.44 -21.49
N ASP A 109 9.80 6.72 -20.42
CA ASP A 109 10.29 7.42 -19.23
C ASP A 109 11.03 6.51 -18.23
N GLY A 110 11.24 5.23 -18.59
CA GLY A 110 11.93 4.24 -17.76
C GLY A 110 11.07 3.59 -16.69
N GLY A 111 9.74 3.75 -16.75
CA GLY A 111 8.80 3.08 -15.86
C GLY A 111 8.82 1.57 -16.05
N ARG A 112 8.72 0.83 -14.95
CA ARG A 112 8.81 -0.65 -14.93
C ARG A 112 7.52 -1.34 -14.63
N GLY A 113 6.49 -0.58 -14.30
CA GLY A 113 5.16 -1.10 -14.03
C GLY A 113 4.16 -0.01 -13.77
N LEU A 114 2.94 -0.42 -13.52
CA LEU A 114 1.82 0.45 -13.22
C LEU A 114 0.77 -0.25 -12.37
N LEU A 115 -0.03 0.55 -11.68
CA LEU A 115 -1.22 0.10 -11.01
C LEU A 115 -2.44 0.53 -11.83
N LEU A 116 -3.26 -0.43 -12.27
CA LEU A 116 -4.61 -0.16 -12.76
C LEU A 116 -5.60 -0.22 -11.59
N SER A 117 -6.41 0.81 -11.47
CA SER A 117 -7.49 0.94 -10.51
C SER A 117 -8.71 1.59 -11.17
N GLY A 118 -9.78 1.76 -10.43
CA GLY A 118 -10.98 2.42 -10.89
C GLY A 118 -12.09 2.39 -9.85
N GLY A 119 -13.13 3.19 -10.08
CA GLY A 119 -14.33 3.15 -9.25
C GLY A 119 -15.19 1.95 -9.58
N SER A 120 -15.82 1.40 -8.55
CA SER A 120 -16.73 0.27 -8.66
C SER A 120 -18.16 0.70 -8.96
N ASP A 121 -18.94 -0.23 -9.48
CA ASP A 121 -20.40 -0.14 -9.53
C ASP A 121 -21.04 -0.40 -8.16
N HIS A 122 -22.36 -0.44 -8.09
CA HIS A 122 -23.12 -0.71 -6.86
C HIS A 122 -22.98 -2.13 -6.31
N GLN A 123 -22.34 -3.05 -7.04
CA GLN A 123 -22.06 -4.41 -6.63
C GLN A 123 -20.60 -4.60 -6.19
N ASN A 124 -19.84 -3.53 -6.11
CA ASN A 124 -18.40 -3.52 -5.87
C ASN A 124 -17.61 -4.26 -6.97
N VAL A 125 -17.98 -4.06 -8.23
CA VAL A 125 -17.26 -4.59 -9.39
C VAL A 125 -16.61 -3.44 -10.14
N VAL A 126 -15.32 -3.57 -10.44
CA VAL A 126 -14.59 -2.67 -11.35
C VAL A 126 -14.51 -3.32 -12.72
N HIS A 127 -15.07 -2.68 -13.74
CA HIS A 127 -15.25 -3.26 -15.07
C HIS A 127 -14.00 -3.12 -15.94
N TYR A 128 -13.06 -4.06 -15.82
CA TYR A 128 -11.82 -4.09 -16.62
C TYR A 128 -11.93 -4.86 -17.93
N GLU A 129 -13.01 -5.59 -18.18
CA GLU A 129 -13.15 -6.46 -19.33
C GLU A 129 -12.87 -5.76 -20.67
N PRO A 130 -13.30 -4.50 -20.89
CA PRO A 130 -12.97 -3.76 -22.12
C PRO A 130 -11.46 -3.49 -22.30
N TYR A 131 -10.68 -3.52 -21.21
CA TYR A 131 -9.24 -3.25 -21.23
C TYR A 131 -8.39 -4.52 -21.37
N PHE A 132 -8.93 -5.72 -21.15
CA PHE A 132 -8.18 -6.97 -21.23
C PHE A 132 -7.44 -7.17 -22.56
N PRO A 133 -8.04 -6.93 -23.74
CA PRO A 133 -7.32 -7.04 -25.00
C PRO A 133 -6.11 -6.08 -25.09
N THR A 134 -6.26 -4.87 -24.57
CA THR A 134 -5.19 -3.87 -24.56
C THR A 134 -4.09 -4.24 -23.56
N VAL A 135 -4.44 -4.73 -22.37
CA VAL A 135 -3.47 -5.26 -21.39
C VAL A 135 -2.65 -6.41 -22.00
N ARG A 136 -3.31 -7.35 -22.69
CA ARG A 136 -2.62 -8.43 -23.41
C ARG A 136 -1.64 -7.88 -24.45
N LYS A 137 -2.08 -6.97 -25.31
CA LYS A 137 -1.22 -6.33 -26.32
C LYS A 137 -0.03 -5.61 -25.69
N ILE A 138 -0.22 -4.95 -24.55
CA ILE A 138 0.84 -4.29 -23.78
C ILE A 138 1.84 -5.33 -23.27
N LYS A 139 1.38 -6.44 -22.69
CA LYS A 139 2.26 -7.50 -22.19
C LYS A 139 3.02 -8.21 -23.32
N ASP A 140 2.42 -8.38 -24.48
CA ASP A 140 3.10 -8.94 -25.67
C ASP A 140 4.22 -8.00 -26.16
N ARG A 141 4.01 -6.66 -26.09
CA ARG A 141 4.98 -5.63 -26.48
C ARG A 141 6.05 -5.40 -25.41
N TYR A 142 5.67 -5.45 -24.14
CA TYR A 142 6.51 -5.16 -22.98
C TYR A 142 6.42 -6.31 -21.94
N PRO A 143 7.01 -7.49 -22.18
CA PRO A 143 6.82 -8.67 -21.32
C PRO A 143 7.26 -8.46 -19.87
N ASN A 144 8.26 -7.61 -19.64
CA ASN A 144 8.82 -7.32 -18.32
C ASN A 144 8.08 -6.18 -17.57
N LEU A 145 7.16 -5.46 -18.24
CA LEU A 145 6.37 -4.43 -17.58
C LEU A 145 5.41 -5.07 -16.58
N GLN A 146 5.50 -4.66 -15.31
CA GLN A 146 4.68 -5.21 -14.24
C GLN A 146 3.32 -4.49 -14.20
N ILE A 147 2.24 -5.24 -14.28
CA ILE A 147 0.87 -4.71 -14.22
C ILE A 147 0.19 -5.25 -12.96
N ALA A 148 -0.01 -4.36 -11.99
CA ALA A 148 -0.83 -4.61 -10.83
C ALA A 148 -2.26 -4.11 -11.09
N MET A 149 -3.28 -4.84 -10.63
CA MET A 149 -4.68 -4.47 -10.82
C MET A 149 -5.44 -4.58 -9.49
N HIS A 150 -6.02 -3.46 -9.05
CA HIS A 150 -6.83 -3.44 -7.84
C HIS A 150 -8.30 -3.64 -8.21
N THR A 151 -8.87 -4.77 -7.81
CA THR A 151 -10.25 -5.16 -8.13
C THR A 151 -11.18 -5.03 -6.92
N GLY A 152 -12.48 -5.03 -7.17
CA GLY A 152 -13.50 -5.29 -6.17
C GLY A 152 -13.81 -6.79 -6.07
N ILE A 153 -15.11 -7.13 -6.01
CA ILE A 153 -15.56 -8.53 -6.01
C ILE A 153 -15.26 -9.15 -7.38
N ALA A 154 -14.40 -10.17 -7.39
CA ALA A 154 -14.03 -10.92 -8.60
C ALA A 154 -14.77 -12.25 -8.66
N THR A 155 -15.33 -12.58 -9.86
CA THR A 155 -15.80 -13.94 -10.15
C THR A 155 -14.66 -14.80 -10.70
N PRO A 156 -14.80 -16.14 -10.70
CA PRO A 156 -13.81 -17.02 -11.34
C PRO A 156 -13.56 -16.71 -12.82
N GLU A 157 -14.60 -16.31 -13.58
CA GLU A 157 -14.49 -15.91 -14.99
C GLU A 157 -13.67 -14.62 -15.13
N PHE A 158 -13.95 -13.64 -14.26
CA PHE A 158 -13.25 -12.37 -14.26
C PHE A 158 -11.76 -12.56 -13.88
N ALA A 159 -11.49 -13.37 -12.85
CA ALA A 159 -10.12 -13.68 -12.44
C ALA A 159 -9.30 -14.37 -13.56
N ARG A 160 -9.92 -15.32 -14.29
CA ARG A 160 -9.30 -15.92 -15.48
C ARG A 160 -9.09 -14.90 -16.59
N GLY A 161 -10.03 -13.98 -16.81
CA GLY A 161 -9.86 -12.89 -17.79
C GLY A 161 -8.66 -11.98 -17.48
N MET A 162 -8.44 -11.66 -16.20
CA MET A 162 -7.25 -10.93 -15.75
C MET A 162 -5.95 -11.71 -16.02
N GLU A 163 -5.93 -13.00 -15.67
CA GLU A 163 -4.79 -13.90 -15.92
C GLU A 163 -4.49 -13.99 -17.42
N ASP A 164 -5.51 -14.24 -18.23
CA ASP A 164 -5.38 -14.34 -19.70
C ASP A 164 -4.92 -13.01 -20.33
N ALA A 165 -5.31 -11.88 -19.75
CA ALA A 165 -4.81 -10.57 -20.17
C ALA A 165 -3.33 -10.35 -19.81
N GLY A 166 -2.75 -11.15 -18.91
CA GLY A 166 -1.36 -11.05 -18.49
C GLY A 166 -1.14 -10.09 -17.31
N VAL A 167 -2.15 -9.94 -16.44
CA VAL A 167 -2.00 -9.21 -15.17
C VAL A 167 -1.03 -9.98 -14.28
N ASP A 168 -0.04 -9.29 -13.71
CA ASP A 168 0.99 -9.91 -12.87
C ASP A 168 0.54 -10.02 -11.41
N VAL A 169 -0.10 -8.96 -10.89
CA VAL A 169 -0.52 -8.87 -9.49
C VAL A 169 -1.98 -8.45 -9.38
N ALA A 170 -2.79 -9.28 -8.74
CA ALA A 170 -4.18 -8.96 -8.40
C ALA A 170 -4.26 -8.52 -6.93
N MET A 171 -4.99 -7.43 -6.69
CA MET A 171 -5.19 -6.85 -5.35
C MET A 171 -6.68 -6.66 -5.09
N MET A 172 -7.10 -6.86 -3.84
CA MET A 172 -8.47 -6.60 -3.39
C MET A 172 -8.52 -6.33 -1.89
N ASP A 173 -9.48 -5.54 -1.45
CA ASP A 173 -9.79 -5.41 -0.02
C ASP A 173 -10.57 -6.64 0.47
N VAL A 174 -10.18 -7.19 1.62
CA VAL A 174 -10.92 -8.25 2.32
C VAL A 174 -11.59 -7.65 3.55
N ILE A 175 -12.92 -7.73 3.61
CA ILE A 175 -13.72 -7.15 4.70
C ILE A 175 -14.31 -8.27 5.55
N GLY A 176 -13.86 -8.35 6.80
CA GLY A 176 -14.23 -9.44 7.71
C GLY A 176 -15.45 -9.20 8.59
N ALA A 177 -16.15 -8.05 8.46
CA ALA A 177 -17.33 -7.75 9.27
C ALA A 177 -18.55 -7.40 8.41
N GLN A 178 -19.66 -8.10 8.64
CA GLN A 178 -20.91 -7.87 7.91
C GLN A 178 -21.45 -6.45 8.14
N ASP A 179 -21.34 -5.93 9.36
CA ASP A 179 -21.79 -4.58 9.67
C ASP A 179 -21.00 -3.52 8.92
N THR A 180 -19.70 -3.72 8.71
CA THR A 180 -18.85 -2.82 7.90
C THR A 180 -19.28 -2.85 6.43
N ILE A 181 -19.57 -4.03 5.87
CA ILE A 181 -20.08 -4.18 4.51
C ILE A 181 -21.40 -3.41 4.34
N ASN A 182 -22.31 -3.59 5.29
CA ASN A 182 -23.65 -2.98 5.22
C ASN A 182 -23.61 -1.46 5.46
N GLN A 183 -22.86 -0.99 6.48
CA GLN A 183 -22.93 0.38 6.97
C GLN A 183 -21.94 1.31 6.29
N VAL A 184 -20.72 0.84 5.97
CA VAL A 184 -19.65 1.67 5.38
C VAL A 184 -19.65 1.58 3.85
N TYR A 185 -19.83 0.37 3.31
CA TYR A 185 -19.87 0.13 1.86
C TYR A 185 -21.28 0.22 1.28
N HIS A 186 -22.32 0.13 2.10
CA HIS A 186 -23.74 0.09 1.67
C HIS A 186 -24.02 -1.06 0.70
N LEU A 187 -23.27 -2.16 0.83
CA LEU A 187 -23.38 -3.32 -0.05
C LEU A 187 -24.37 -4.36 0.49
N ARG A 188 -25.07 -5.02 -0.46
CA ARG A 188 -25.85 -6.24 -0.21
C ARG A 188 -25.02 -7.47 -0.55
N ARG A 189 -23.85 -7.57 0.08
CA ARG A 189 -22.89 -8.67 -0.03
C ARG A 189 -22.64 -9.24 1.36
N SER A 190 -22.15 -10.45 1.44
CA SER A 190 -21.72 -11.09 2.67
C SER A 190 -20.20 -11.08 2.81
N VAL A 191 -19.70 -11.43 3.99
CA VAL A 191 -18.27 -11.70 4.20
C VAL A 191 -17.81 -12.84 3.29
N ASP A 192 -18.67 -13.86 3.09
CA ASP A 192 -18.36 -15.00 2.22
C ASP A 192 -18.20 -14.61 0.74
N ASP A 193 -18.87 -13.55 0.26
CA ASP A 193 -18.65 -13.02 -1.10
C ASP A 193 -17.22 -12.47 -1.27
N PHE A 194 -16.64 -11.84 -0.23
CA PHE A 194 -15.26 -11.38 -0.25
C PHE A 194 -14.27 -12.55 -0.18
N GLU A 195 -14.56 -13.57 0.62
CA GLU A 195 -13.76 -14.79 0.68
C GLU A 195 -13.79 -15.53 -0.67
N ALA A 196 -14.97 -15.70 -1.29
CA ALA A 196 -15.12 -16.33 -2.60
C ALA A 196 -14.37 -15.57 -3.71
N ALA A 197 -14.35 -14.22 -3.65
CA ALA A 197 -13.58 -13.41 -4.57
C ALA A 197 -12.07 -13.60 -4.38
N LEU A 198 -11.58 -13.68 -3.15
CA LEU A 198 -10.18 -14.00 -2.84
C LEU A 198 -9.81 -15.39 -3.37
N GLU A 199 -10.65 -16.40 -3.11
CA GLU A 199 -10.48 -17.77 -3.61
C GLU A 199 -10.38 -17.79 -5.15
N ALA A 200 -11.26 -17.07 -5.85
CA ALA A 200 -11.26 -16.97 -7.30
C ALA A 200 -9.93 -16.39 -7.85
N LEU A 201 -9.37 -15.37 -7.18
CA LEU A 201 -8.09 -14.80 -7.56
C LEU A 201 -6.92 -15.76 -7.27
N VAL A 202 -6.89 -16.37 -6.08
CA VAL A 202 -5.81 -17.30 -5.68
C VAL A 202 -5.79 -18.56 -6.55
N ALA A 203 -6.92 -18.95 -7.13
CA ALA A 203 -7.00 -20.07 -8.08
C ALA A 203 -6.29 -19.81 -9.44
N THR A 204 -5.84 -18.58 -9.70
CA THR A 204 -5.07 -18.20 -10.90
C THR A 204 -3.55 -18.29 -10.66
N LYS A 205 -2.76 -18.08 -11.72
CA LYS A 205 -1.29 -17.98 -11.62
C LYS A 205 -0.79 -16.58 -11.24
N MET A 206 -1.70 -15.60 -11.19
CA MET A 206 -1.34 -14.24 -10.75
C MET A 206 -0.84 -14.26 -9.32
N LYS A 207 0.03 -13.33 -8.99
CA LYS A 207 0.33 -13.05 -7.59
C LYS A 207 -0.86 -12.32 -6.97
N VAL A 208 -1.30 -12.77 -5.80
CA VAL A 208 -2.49 -12.19 -5.14
C VAL A 208 -2.07 -11.51 -3.85
N VAL A 209 -2.43 -10.24 -3.72
CA VAL A 209 -2.04 -9.37 -2.61
C VAL A 209 -3.30 -8.71 -2.02
N PRO A 210 -4.03 -9.41 -1.13
CA PRO A 210 -5.16 -8.82 -0.44
C PRO A 210 -4.74 -7.67 0.47
N HIS A 211 -5.71 -6.80 0.76
CA HIS A 211 -5.57 -5.65 1.65
C HIS A 211 -6.54 -5.77 2.83
N ILE A 212 -6.10 -5.33 4.01
CA ILE A 212 -6.97 -5.08 5.17
C ILE A 212 -6.88 -3.61 5.50
N VAL A 213 -8.04 -2.95 5.58
CA VAL A 213 -8.15 -1.55 6.02
C VAL A 213 -8.45 -1.54 7.51
N ILE A 214 -7.46 -1.17 8.32
CA ILE A 214 -7.56 -1.10 9.77
C ILE A 214 -8.41 0.10 10.18
N GLY A 215 -9.40 -0.11 11.04
CA GLY A 215 -10.34 0.92 11.49
C GLY A 215 -11.44 1.23 10.47
N LEU A 216 -11.71 0.33 9.54
CA LEU A 216 -12.68 0.54 8.46
C LEU A 216 -14.11 0.74 8.99
N HIS A 217 -14.46 0.18 10.16
CA HIS A 217 -15.76 0.42 10.80
C HIS A 217 -15.74 1.71 11.64
N TYR A 218 -15.76 2.88 10.97
CA TYR A 218 -15.78 4.21 11.60
C TYR A 218 -14.62 4.47 12.59
N GLY A 219 -13.49 3.78 12.40
CA GLY A 219 -12.32 3.87 13.26
C GLY A 219 -12.18 2.73 14.26
N GLU A 220 -13.18 1.87 14.39
CA GLU A 220 -13.15 0.68 15.25
C GLU A 220 -12.59 -0.53 14.49
N LEU A 221 -11.82 -1.38 15.15
CA LEU A 221 -11.33 -2.66 14.62
C LEU A 221 -12.40 -3.73 14.86
N LEU A 222 -13.33 -3.87 13.92
CA LEU A 222 -14.48 -4.79 14.06
C LEU A 222 -14.28 -6.12 13.31
N GLY A 223 -13.68 -6.08 12.11
CA GLY A 223 -13.59 -7.22 11.20
C GLY A 223 -12.18 -7.62 10.79
N GLU A 224 -11.16 -6.90 11.24
CA GLU A 224 -9.79 -7.04 10.75
C GLU A 224 -9.19 -8.41 11.09
N TRP A 225 -9.45 -8.96 12.29
CA TRP A 225 -8.98 -10.30 12.67
C TRP A 225 -9.68 -11.40 11.88
N ASN A 226 -10.98 -11.24 11.57
CA ASN A 226 -11.69 -12.19 10.72
C ASN A 226 -11.19 -12.12 9.27
N ALA A 227 -10.92 -10.91 8.74
CA ALA A 227 -10.29 -10.74 7.44
C ALA A 227 -8.90 -11.40 7.39
N LEU A 228 -8.10 -11.25 8.45
CA LEU A 228 -6.79 -11.90 8.58
C LEU A 228 -6.92 -13.43 8.58
N GLU A 229 -7.91 -13.98 9.29
CA GLU A 229 -8.16 -15.43 9.33
C GLU A 229 -8.62 -15.97 7.96
N ILE A 230 -9.49 -15.25 7.24
CA ILE A 230 -9.86 -15.55 5.85
C ILE A 230 -8.61 -15.61 4.99
N ILE A 231 -7.78 -14.55 5.01
CA ILE A 231 -6.56 -14.45 4.20
C ILE A 231 -5.58 -15.58 4.52
N ARG A 232 -5.42 -15.92 5.81
CA ARG A 232 -4.53 -17.00 6.26
C ARG A 232 -4.92 -18.37 5.68
N ARG A 233 -6.21 -18.64 5.49
CA ARG A 233 -6.70 -19.91 4.90
C ARG A 233 -6.33 -20.05 3.41
N HIS A 234 -6.20 -18.95 2.69
CA HIS A 234 -5.94 -18.93 1.25
C HIS A 234 -4.49 -18.72 0.86
N LEU A 235 -3.57 -18.46 1.83
CA LEU A 235 -2.12 -18.31 1.65
C LEU A 235 -1.74 -17.44 0.43
N PRO A 236 -2.10 -16.17 0.40
CA PRO A 236 -1.80 -15.28 -0.72
C PRO A 236 -0.29 -15.01 -0.84
N SER A 237 0.11 -14.33 -1.91
CA SER A 237 1.52 -14.02 -2.18
C SER A 237 2.10 -12.97 -1.22
N ALA A 238 1.29 -12.04 -0.73
CA ALA A 238 1.61 -11.06 0.33
C ALA A 238 0.31 -10.51 0.91
N LEU A 239 0.39 -9.82 2.06
CA LEU A 239 -0.70 -9.04 2.67
C LEU A 239 -0.29 -7.58 2.80
N VAL A 240 -1.15 -6.65 2.39
CA VAL A 240 -0.98 -5.22 2.64
C VAL A 240 -1.98 -4.74 3.69
N LEU A 241 -1.46 -4.10 4.72
CA LEU A 241 -2.23 -3.44 5.76
C LEU A 241 -2.27 -1.93 5.47
N VAL A 242 -3.44 -1.34 5.47
CA VAL A 242 -3.63 0.11 5.38
C VAL A 242 -4.47 0.57 6.56
N VAL A 243 -4.40 1.84 6.89
CA VAL A 243 -5.17 2.42 8.00
C VAL A 243 -6.14 3.45 7.45
N ILE A 244 -7.36 3.45 7.96
CA ILE A 244 -8.38 4.43 7.60
C ILE A 244 -7.83 5.86 7.67
N MET A 245 -8.19 6.67 6.68
CA MET A 245 -7.85 8.10 6.64
C MET A 245 -9.12 8.94 6.83
N PRO A 246 -9.42 9.36 8.05
CA PRO A 246 -10.66 10.09 8.37
C PRO A 246 -10.90 11.33 7.50
N GLN A 247 -9.85 11.99 7.01
CA GLN A 247 -9.95 13.16 6.12
C GLN A 247 -10.57 12.84 4.74
N TYR A 248 -10.60 11.57 4.32
CA TYR A 248 -11.27 11.15 3.09
C TYR A 248 -12.71 10.74 3.34
N ALA A 249 -13.05 10.42 4.57
CA ALA A 249 -14.40 10.01 4.92
C ALA A 249 -15.40 11.17 4.79
N ALA A 250 -16.58 10.85 4.30
CA ALA A 250 -17.71 11.77 4.24
C ALA A 250 -19.00 11.00 4.58
N SER A 251 -19.30 10.96 5.86
CA SER A 251 -20.47 10.29 6.44
C SER A 251 -21.09 11.15 7.51
N SER A 252 -22.39 10.92 7.80
CA SER A 252 -23.05 11.50 8.96
C SER A 252 -22.49 10.97 10.28
N ARG A 253 -21.93 9.74 10.28
CA ARG A 253 -21.17 9.17 11.37
C ARG A 253 -19.69 9.50 11.16
N PRO A 254 -19.02 10.18 12.10
CA PRO A 254 -17.61 10.53 11.96
C PRO A 254 -16.73 9.27 12.03
N PHE A 255 -15.61 9.30 11.31
CA PHE A 255 -14.56 8.30 11.44
C PHE A 255 -13.54 8.77 12.47
N ALA A 256 -13.25 7.93 13.45
CA ALA A 256 -12.12 8.12 14.34
C ALA A 256 -10.83 7.60 13.72
N THR A 257 -9.69 8.10 14.18
CA THR A 257 -8.38 7.46 13.90
C THR A 257 -8.17 6.37 14.94
N PRO A 258 -7.94 5.10 14.55
CA PRO A 258 -7.61 4.04 15.50
C PRO A 258 -6.36 4.39 16.30
N ALA A 259 -6.29 3.96 17.56
CA ALA A 259 -5.10 4.18 18.37
C ALA A 259 -3.88 3.47 17.76
N ALA A 260 -2.74 4.15 17.73
CA ALA A 260 -1.53 3.59 17.13
C ALA A 260 -1.08 2.26 17.81
N ASP A 261 -1.33 2.13 19.12
CA ASP A 261 -1.04 0.91 19.87
C ASP A 261 -1.92 -0.28 19.45
N GLU A 262 -3.21 -0.03 19.14
CA GLU A 262 -4.10 -1.08 18.60
C GLU A 262 -3.65 -1.52 17.22
N ILE A 263 -3.23 -0.57 16.37
CA ILE A 263 -2.66 -0.85 15.06
C ILE A 263 -1.38 -1.68 15.22
N GLY A 264 -0.49 -1.31 16.15
CA GLY A 264 0.75 -2.03 16.44
C GLY A 264 0.50 -3.47 16.91
N LYS A 265 -0.52 -3.70 17.75
CA LYS A 265 -0.96 -5.06 18.13
C LYS A 265 -1.42 -5.86 16.92
N PHE A 266 -2.25 -5.25 16.06
CA PHE A 266 -2.71 -5.92 14.85
C PHE A 266 -1.55 -6.26 13.89
N PHE A 267 -0.53 -5.41 13.78
CA PHE A 267 0.68 -5.72 13.00
C PHE A 267 1.39 -6.99 13.52
N MET A 268 1.54 -7.11 14.84
CA MET A 268 2.12 -8.32 15.45
C MET A 268 1.28 -9.56 15.15
N ASP A 269 -0.05 -9.47 15.28
CA ASP A 269 -0.95 -10.56 15.03
C ASP A 269 -0.92 -10.99 13.57
N ALA A 270 -0.95 -10.03 12.64
CA ALA A 270 -0.83 -10.29 11.21
C ALA A 270 0.51 -10.98 10.86
N ARG A 271 1.61 -10.50 11.42
CA ARG A 271 2.93 -11.09 11.19
C ARG A 271 3.05 -12.49 11.77
N THR A 272 2.41 -12.74 12.93
CA THR A 272 2.38 -14.06 13.57
C THR A 272 1.50 -15.05 12.80
N ALA A 273 0.35 -14.59 12.30
CA ALA A 273 -0.59 -15.42 11.55
C ALA A 273 -0.04 -15.84 10.17
N LEU A 274 0.86 -15.04 9.61
CA LEU A 274 1.43 -15.22 8.26
C LEU A 274 2.97 -15.28 8.31
N PRO A 275 3.57 -16.30 8.94
CA PRO A 275 5.02 -16.35 9.15
C PRO A 275 5.82 -16.40 7.84
N GLU A 276 5.32 -17.05 6.80
CA GLU A 276 6.01 -17.20 5.51
C GLU A 276 5.54 -16.19 4.44
N THR A 277 4.36 -15.60 4.61
CA THR A 277 3.81 -14.61 3.67
C THR A 277 4.27 -13.21 4.05
N PRO A 278 4.84 -12.42 3.13
CA PRO A 278 5.19 -11.02 3.41
C PRO A 278 3.97 -10.20 3.85
N VAL A 279 4.14 -9.42 4.93
CA VAL A 279 3.15 -8.47 5.44
C VAL A 279 3.72 -7.06 5.35
N LEU A 280 2.97 -6.13 4.75
CA LEU A 280 3.43 -4.78 4.47
C LEU A 280 2.47 -3.72 5.02
N LEU A 281 3.02 -2.55 5.36
CA LEU A 281 2.25 -1.34 5.60
C LEU A 281 2.11 -0.55 4.30
N GLY A 282 0.87 -0.45 3.81
CA GLY A 282 0.53 0.23 2.55
C GLY A 282 0.55 1.76 2.65
N CYS A 283 0.16 2.40 1.54
CA CYS A 283 0.30 3.86 1.38
C CYS A 283 -0.74 4.70 2.15
N ALA A 284 -1.92 4.13 2.45
CA ALA A 284 -2.99 4.84 3.13
C ALA A 284 -2.86 4.69 4.66
N ARG A 285 -2.62 5.79 5.35
CA ARG A 285 -2.63 5.93 6.81
C ARG A 285 -2.61 7.38 7.26
N PRO A 286 -3.08 7.71 8.48
CA PRO A 286 -3.08 9.06 9.02
C PRO A 286 -1.69 9.70 9.00
N SER A 287 -1.63 11.02 8.93
CA SER A 287 -0.39 11.81 8.86
C SER A 287 0.09 12.29 10.24
N GLY A 288 1.23 12.98 10.27
CA GLY A 288 1.81 13.58 11.48
C GLY A 288 2.41 12.54 12.43
N VAL A 289 2.44 12.85 13.73
CA VAL A 289 3.03 11.99 14.78
C VAL A 289 2.42 10.60 14.81
N HIS A 290 1.11 10.48 14.58
CA HIS A 290 0.43 9.19 14.48
C HIS A 290 1.07 8.28 13.43
N ARG A 291 1.43 8.85 12.26
CA ARG A 291 2.13 8.11 11.21
C ARG A 291 3.50 7.63 11.65
N SER A 292 4.31 8.49 12.29
CA SER A 292 5.63 8.13 12.76
C SER A 292 5.56 7.00 13.79
N ILE A 293 4.61 7.04 14.72
CA ILE A 293 4.38 5.97 15.70
C ILE A 293 3.96 4.67 14.99
N THR A 294 3.01 4.74 14.06
CA THR A 294 2.51 3.58 13.32
C THR A 294 3.61 2.94 12.47
N ASP A 295 4.41 3.75 11.77
CA ASP A 295 5.55 3.28 10.97
C ASP A 295 6.62 2.63 11.85
N THR A 296 6.91 3.22 13.02
CA THR A 296 7.82 2.66 14.02
C THR A 296 7.35 1.27 14.47
N TYR A 297 6.06 1.13 14.80
CA TYR A 297 5.49 -0.19 15.14
C TYR A 297 5.54 -1.18 13.98
N ALA A 298 5.33 -0.74 12.74
CA ALA A 298 5.46 -1.60 11.58
C ALA A 298 6.88 -2.19 11.42
N VAL A 299 7.90 -1.35 11.61
CA VAL A 299 9.30 -1.78 11.60
C VAL A 299 9.58 -2.75 12.74
N MET A 300 9.10 -2.46 13.96
CA MET A 300 9.31 -3.29 15.16
C MET A 300 8.49 -4.59 15.14
N ALA A 301 7.29 -4.60 14.58
CA ALA A 301 6.47 -5.82 14.44
C ALA A 301 7.02 -6.80 13.40
N GLY A 302 8.08 -6.44 12.66
CA GLY A 302 8.71 -7.30 11.67
C GLY A 302 7.98 -7.29 10.32
N LEU A 303 7.26 -6.21 9.97
CA LEU A 303 6.69 -6.10 8.64
C LEU A 303 7.79 -6.06 7.57
N ASN A 304 7.50 -6.65 6.40
CA ASN A 304 8.47 -6.81 5.32
C ASN A 304 8.60 -5.56 4.44
N GLY A 305 7.70 -4.60 4.58
CA GLY A 305 7.80 -3.34 3.86
C GLY A 305 6.89 -2.25 4.38
N VAL A 306 7.25 -1.00 4.06
CA VAL A 306 6.49 0.22 4.39
C VAL A 306 6.46 1.12 3.17
N ALA A 307 5.26 1.49 2.71
CA ALA A 307 5.08 2.45 1.63
C ALA A 307 5.11 3.88 2.17
N PHE A 308 5.84 4.78 1.50
CA PHE A 308 5.99 6.18 1.90
C PHE A 308 6.41 6.35 3.38
N PRO A 309 7.57 5.81 3.79
CA PRO A 309 7.99 5.82 5.18
C PRO A 309 8.05 7.24 5.75
N SER A 310 7.74 7.41 7.04
CA SER A 310 8.05 8.64 7.76
C SER A 310 9.57 8.77 7.94
N ASP A 311 10.02 9.97 8.25
CA ASP A 311 11.43 10.23 8.46
C ASP A 311 11.98 9.42 9.64
N GLY A 312 13.24 8.97 9.55
CA GLY A 312 13.90 8.15 10.56
C GLY A 312 13.66 6.64 10.47
N MET A 313 12.78 6.17 9.54
CA MET A 313 12.43 4.76 9.46
C MET A 313 13.57 3.88 8.94
N LEU A 314 14.38 4.38 8.01
CA LEU A 314 15.52 3.64 7.47
C LEU A 314 16.62 3.52 8.56
N ALA A 315 16.88 4.60 9.27
CA ALA A 315 17.83 4.59 10.39
C ALA A 315 17.38 3.62 11.50
N LEU A 316 16.09 3.68 11.90
CA LEU A 316 15.54 2.76 12.88
C LEU A 316 15.69 1.29 12.45
N ALA A 317 15.33 0.97 11.21
CA ALA A 317 15.45 -0.39 10.68
C ALA A 317 16.91 -0.90 10.75
N LYS A 318 17.88 -0.04 10.44
CA LYS A 318 19.32 -0.37 10.59
C LYS A 318 19.71 -0.59 12.05
N HIS A 319 19.23 0.24 12.99
CA HIS A 319 19.47 0.04 14.43
C HIS A 319 18.86 -1.29 14.95
N LEU A 320 17.82 -1.80 14.28
CA LEU A 320 17.23 -3.11 14.55
C LEU A 320 17.87 -4.23 13.71
N GLU A 321 19.04 -3.98 13.11
CA GLU A 321 19.84 -4.93 12.33
C GLU A 321 19.07 -5.53 11.13
N ARG A 322 18.18 -4.73 10.49
CA ARG A 322 17.46 -5.13 9.28
C ARG A 322 18.23 -4.73 8.02
N ASP A 323 18.17 -5.59 7.00
CA ASP A 323 18.63 -5.27 5.63
C ASP A 323 17.64 -4.33 4.96
N VAL A 324 18.06 -3.08 4.73
CA VAL A 324 17.19 -2.01 4.24
C VAL A 324 17.30 -1.86 2.73
N PHE A 325 16.14 -1.86 2.05
CA PHE A 325 16.01 -1.60 0.62
C PHE A 325 15.02 -0.47 0.38
N VAL A 326 15.21 0.28 -0.72
CA VAL A 326 14.29 1.32 -1.17
C VAL A 326 13.92 1.05 -2.63
N THR A 327 12.63 0.96 -2.92
CA THR A 327 12.13 0.60 -4.25
C THR A 327 11.07 1.61 -4.73
N PRO A 328 11.25 2.25 -5.90
CA PRO A 328 10.30 3.22 -6.45
C PRO A 328 9.12 2.51 -7.14
N SER A 329 8.43 1.61 -6.43
CA SER A 329 7.29 0.85 -6.94
C SER A 329 6.16 0.79 -5.92
N CYS A 330 5.01 0.23 -6.31
CA CYS A 330 3.94 -0.12 -5.37
C CYS A 330 4.42 -1.21 -4.41
N CYS A 331 4.03 -1.12 -3.14
CA CYS A 331 4.42 -2.11 -2.12
C CYS A 331 3.93 -3.53 -2.45
N SER A 332 2.80 -3.67 -3.19
CA SER A 332 2.31 -4.96 -3.66
C SER A 332 3.27 -5.67 -4.63
N MET A 333 4.27 -4.95 -5.15
CA MET A 333 5.30 -5.51 -6.05
C MET A 333 6.41 -6.27 -5.31
N ILE A 334 6.37 -6.39 -4.00
CA ILE A 334 7.29 -7.27 -3.25
C ILE A 334 7.32 -8.70 -3.82
N VAL A 335 6.21 -9.13 -4.39
CA VAL A 335 6.04 -10.46 -5.00
C VAL A 335 6.63 -10.58 -6.41
N GLY A 336 7.04 -9.46 -7.02
CA GLY A 336 7.65 -9.34 -8.35
C GLY A 336 9.03 -8.71 -8.35
N GLU A 337 9.65 -8.53 -7.19
CA GLU A 337 10.95 -7.84 -7.06
C GLU A 337 12.07 -8.44 -7.90
N GLU A 338 12.08 -9.75 -8.12
CA GLU A 338 13.05 -10.41 -8.99
C GLU A 338 12.99 -9.87 -10.42
N VAL A 339 11.78 -9.60 -10.93
CA VAL A 339 11.57 -9.03 -12.28
C VAL A 339 11.98 -7.57 -12.31
N LEU A 340 11.70 -6.82 -11.24
CA LEU A 340 12.11 -5.43 -11.11
C LEU A 340 13.63 -5.27 -10.95
N ALA A 341 14.30 -6.25 -10.36
CA ALA A 341 15.75 -6.25 -10.15
C ALA A 341 16.56 -6.64 -11.41
N LEU A 342 15.99 -7.43 -12.33
CA LEU A 342 16.67 -7.92 -13.53
C LEU A 342 17.02 -6.84 -14.58
N GLY A 343 16.67 -5.60 -14.36
CA GLY A 343 16.80 -4.57 -15.39
C GLY A 343 17.81 -3.46 -15.13
N ASP A 344 18.35 -3.27 -13.92
CA ASP A 344 19.36 -2.25 -13.63
C ASP A 344 19.80 -2.27 -12.15
N GLU A 345 21.09 -2.14 -11.89
CA GLU A 345 21.66 -1.94 -10.53
C GLU A 345 21.16 -0.66 -9.84
N THR A 346 20.42 0.20 -10.56
CA THR A 346 19.89 1.48 -10.08
C THR A 346 18.49 1.37 -9.43
N THR A 347 17.84 0.21 -9.44
CA THR A 347 16.45 0.06 -8.90
C THR A 347 16.42 -0.15 -7.40
N THR A 348 17.49 -0.69 -6.82
CA THR A 348 17.78 -0.66 -5.40
C THR A 348 18.83 0.40 -5.16
N MET A 349 18.48 1.52 -4.52
CA MET A 349 19.50 2.50 -4.15
C MET A 349 20.48 1.86 -3.15
N PRO A 350 21.81 1.90 -3.43
CA PRO A 350 22.80 1.47 -2.45
C PRO A 350 22.63 2.25 -1.14
N LEU A 351 22.91 1.58 -0.03
CA LEU A 351 22.90 2.15 1.33
C LEU A 351 23.75 3.43 1.52
N ASP A 352 24.66 3.73 0.58
CA ASP A 352 25.58 4.86 0.61
C ASP A 352 25.07 6.10 -0.15
N TYR A 353 23.79 6.08 -0.59
CA TYR A 353 23.22 7.27 -1.21
C TYR A 353 23.10 8.40 -0.19
N VAL A 354 23.99 9.37 -0.27
CA VAL A 354 23.90 10.65 0.45
C VAL A 354 22.98 11.55 -0.39
N PRO A 355 21.79 11.93 0.11
CA PRO A 355 20.92 12.87 -0.61
C PRO A 355 21.69 14.16 -0.90
N ALA A 356 21.53 14.72 -2.09
CA ALA A 356 22.01 16.05 -2.37
C ALA A 356 21.42 17.01 -1.33
N ALA A 357 22.29 17.86 -0.72
CA ALA A 357 21.86 18.80 0.30
C ALA A 357 20.59 19.55 -0.11
N PRO A 358 19.61 19.71 0.77
CA PRO A 358 18.34 20.34 0.44
C PRO A 358 18.58 21.73 -0.13
N LYS A 359 18.09 22.01 -1.34
CA LYS A 359 18.07 23.36 -1.87
C LYS A 359 17.28 24.21 -0.87
N ARG A 360 17.92 25.21 -0.27
CA ARG A 360 17.29 26.15 0.67
C ARG A 360 15.92 26.55 0.15
N ARG A 361 14.87 26.29 0.91
CA ARG A 361 13.52 26.84 0.68
C ARG A 361 13.67 28.35 0.54
N THR A 362 13.38 28.88 -0.63
CA THR A 362 13.18 30.33 -0.82
C THR A 362 12.00 30.71 0.08
N GLN A 363 12.25 31.52 1.07
CA GLN A 363 11.18 31.99 1.98
C GLN A 363 10.16 32.75 1.15
N LEU A 364 8.88 32.41 1.30
CA LEU A 364 7.71 33.05 0.69
C LEU A 364 7.50 34.53 1.18
N ARG A 365 8.57 35.29 1.46
CA ARG A 365 8.49 36.66 1.97
C ARG A 365 8.65 37.74 0.92
N ASP A 366 8.92 37.41 -0.34
CA ASP A 366 9.29 38.41 -1.36
C ASP A 366 8.37 38.42 -2.60
N ILE A 367 7.08 38.12 -2.45
CA ILE A 367 6.11 38.39 -3.51
C ILE A 367 5.35 39.68 -3.14
N PRO A 368 5.56 40.82 -3.82
CA PRO A 368 4.79 42.00 -3.58
C PRO A 368 3.34 41.78 -4.02
N ILE A 369 2.41 41.94 -3.07
CA ILE A 369 0.96 41.94 -3.35
C ILE A 369 0.65 43.28 -4.00
N VAL A 370 0.43 43.29 -5.32
CA VAL A 370 -0.09 44.46 -6.01
C VAL A 370 -1.59 44.48 -5.90
N PHE A 371 -2.12 45.39 -5.11
CA PHE A 371 -3.55 45.73 -5.14
C PHE A 371 -3.80 46.65 -6.33
N THR A 372 -4.55 46.18 -7.32
CA THR A 372 -5.14 47.10 -8.33
C THR A 372 -6.45 47.65 -7.78
N ALA A 373 -6.59 48.97 -7.82
CA ALA A 373 -7.76 49.72 -7.41
C ALA A 373 -8.97 49.48 -8.34
#